data_55a747c463900a08648970cd6d8b0258
#
_entry.id   55a747c463900a08648970cd6d8b0258
#
_cell.length_a   1.000
_cell.length_b   1.000
_cell.length_c   1.000
_cell.angle_alpha   90.00
_cell.angle_beta   90.00
_cell.angle_gamma   90.00
#
_symmetry.space_group_name_H-M   'P 1'
#
loop_
_entity.id
_entity.type
_entity.pdbx_description
1 polymer ?
#
loop_
_entity_poly.entity_id
_entity_poly.type
_entity_poly.pdbx_seq_one_letter_code
_entity_poly.pdbx_strand_id
1 'polypeptide(L)'
;MFENPTKPEMEAFLRRIRTVAVLGLSATPGKPSHHVAEELQKFGYRIVPVNPAAPQILGEKSWPDLESAMKGAGPIDVVDVFRRPEHVAEIVDEAIRLKVPAVWLQEGVIDEAAAQKARDAGIFTVMDRCMFKTRRAMGA
;
A
#
# COMPACT_ATOMS: atom_id res chain seq x y z
N MET A 1 19.24 -8.60 7.05
CA MET A 1 18.83 -8.14 5.71
C MET A 1 17.39 -8.55 5.44
N PHE A 2 16.62 -7.63 4.89
CA PHE A 2 15.20 -7.90 4.64
C PHE A 2 15.00 -8.88 3.48
N GLU A 3 14.10 -9.84 3.68
CA GLU A 3 13.65 -10.73 2.61
C GLU A 3 12.14 -10.64 2.52
N ASN A 4 11.62 -10.57 1.28
CA ASN A 4 10.18 -10.59 1.06
C ASN A 4 9.55 -11.88 1.56
N PRO A 5 8.26 -11.83 1.93
CA PRO A 5 7.50 -13.07 2.12
C PRO A 5 7.59 -13.95 0.87
N THR A 6 7.37 -15.24 1.02
CA THR A 6 7.36 -16.16 -0.11
C THR A 6 6.18 -15.84 -1.03
N LYS A 7 6.25 -16.33 -2.27
CA LYS A 7 5.14 -16.17 -3.22
C LYS A 7 3.82 -16.70 -2.66
N PRO A 8 3.76 -17.92 -2.11
CA PRO A 8 2.52 -18.41 -1.49
C PRO A 8 2.01 -17.52 -0.35
N GLU A 9 2.91 -16.95 0.45
CA GLU A 9 2.51 -16.04 1.53
C GLU A 9 1.91 -14.74 1.00
N MET A 10 2.51 -14.17 -0.05
CA MET A 10 1.96 -12.98 -0.68
C MET A 10 0.61 -13.25 -1.31
N GLU A 11 0.45 -14.40 -1.97
CA GLU A 11 -0.81 -14.77 -2.60
C GLU A 11 -1.91 -14.97 -1.55
N ALA A 12 -1.61 -15.67 -0.47
CA ALA A 12 -2.57 -15.87 0.61
C ALA A 12 -2.99 -14.54 1.22
N PHE A 13 -2.05 -13.63 1.39
CA PHE A 13 -2.32 -12.27 1.88
C PHE A 13 -3.30 -11.54 0.94
N LEU A 14 -3.00 -11.53 -0.35
CA LEU A 14 -3.83 -10.82 -1.34
C LEU A 14 -5.23 -11.41 -1.48
N ARG A 15 -5.42 -12.71 -1.17
CA ARG A 15 -6.75 -13.31 -1.20
C ARG A 15 -7.61 -12.91 -0.01
N ARG A 16 -7.01 -12.60 1.14
CA ARG A 16 -7.78 -12.34 2.35
C ARG A 16 -8.05 -10.88 2.64
N ILE A 17 -7.34 -9.95 1.99
CA ILE A 17 -7.51 -8.52 2.24
C ILE A 17 -8.62 -7.93 1.38
N ARG A 18 -9.17 -6.79 1.79
CA ARG A 18 -10.21 -6.07 1.05
C ARG A 18 -9.86 -4.60 0.83
N THR A 19 -9.28 -3.94 1.81
CA THR A 19 -9.09 -2.49 1.81
C THR A 19 -7.62 -2.12 1.73
N VAL A 20 -7.28 -1.36 0.69
CA VAL A 20 -5.92 -0.93 0.40
C VAL A 20 -5.86 0.59 0.46
N ALA A 21 -5.09 1.13 1.40
CA ALA A 21 -4.79 2.55 1.41
C ALA A 21 -3.60 2.78 0.48
N VAL A 22 -3.73 3.67 -0.49
CA VAL A 22 -2.67 3.96 -1.45
C VAL A 22 -2.05 5.31 -1.13
N LEU A 23 -0.84 5.25 -0.59
CA LEU A 23 -0.07 6.43 -0.19
C LEU A 23 0.65 6.99 -1.41
N GLY A 24 0.40 8.25 -1.73
CA GLY A 24 0.97 8.87 -2.93
C GLY A 24 0.19 8.56 -4.19
N LEU A 25 -1.07 8.17 -4.08
CA LEU A 25 -1.93 7.93 -5.23
C LEU A 25 -2.13 9.23 -6.02
N SER A 26 -1.76 9.20 -7.30
CA SER A 26 -1.93 10.35 -8.20
C SER A 26 -3.38 10.48 -8.66
N ALA A 27 -3.87 11.71 -8.71
CA ALA A 27 -5.18 12.00 -9.29
C ALA A 27 -5.15 11.99 -10.82
N THR A 28 -3.96 11.95 -11.42
CA THR A 28 -3.79 12.02 -12.88
C THR A 28 -3.85 10.63 -13.52
N PRO A 29 -4.84 10.35 -14.38
CA PRO A 29 -4.89 9.09 -15.12
C PRO A 29 -3.60 8.87 -15.93
N GLY A 30 -3.15 7.62 -16.00
CA GLY A 30 -1.92 7.27 -16.70
C GLY A 30 -0.67 7.26 -15.85
N LYS A 31 -0.69 7.88 -14.67
CA LYS A 31 0.42 7.76 -13.72
C LYS A 31 0.44 6.34 -13.12
N PRO A 32 1.63 5.79 -12.83
CA PRO A 32 1.72 4.41 -12.32
C PRO A 32 0.83 4.12 -11.11
N SER A 33 0.79 5.01 -10.12
CA SER A 33 -0.03 4.79 -8.93
C SER A 33 -1.51 4.78 -9.25
N HIS A 34 -1.95 5.66 -10.17
CA HIS A 34 -3.34 5.72 -10.60
C HIS A 34 -3.73 4.43 -11.33
N HIS A 35 -2.89 3.99 -12.27
CA HIS A 35 -3.13 2.77 -13.03
C HIS A 35 -3.22 1.54 -12.11
N VAL A 36 -2.26 1.38 -11.22
CA VAL A 36 -2.24 0.24 -10.30
C VAL A 36 -3.48 0.22 -9.40
N ALA A 37 -3.84 1.37 -8.84
CA ALA A 37 -5.02 1.46 -7.97
C ALA A 37 -6.31 1.14 -8.74
N GLU A 38 -6.44 1.65 -9.96
CA GLU A 38 -7.59 1.38 -10.80
C GLU A 38 -7.71 -0.12 -11.11
N GLU A 39 -6.60 -0.77 -11.44
CA GLU A 39 -6.59 -2.20 -11.71
C GLU A 39 -6.93 -3.02 -10.46
N LEU A 40 -6.46 -2.59 -9.30
CA LEU A 40 -6.82 -3.24 -8.02
C LEU A 40 -8.33 -3.12 -7.75
N GLN A 41 -8.94 -1.97 -8.07
CA GLN A 41 -10.39 -1.83 -7.96
C GLN A 41 -11.12 -2.85 -8.83
N LYS A 42 -10.62 -3.11 -10.04
CA LYS A 42 -11.22 -4.10 -10.94
C LYS A 42 -11.17 -5.51 -10.37
N PHE A 43 -10.17 -5.81 -9.55
CA PHE A 43 -10.10 -7.10 -8.83
C PHE A 43 -11.01 -7.14 -7.60
N GLY A 44 -11.67 -6.05 -7.27
CA GLY A 44 -12.61 -6.00 -6.14
C GLY A 44 -12.06 -5.41 -4.85
N TYR A 45 -10.84 -4.90 -4.87
CA TYR A 45 -10.29 -4.24 -3.68
C TYR A 45 -10.92 -2.86 -3.50
N ARG A 46 -11.16 -2.49 -2.24
CA ARG A 46 -11.56 -1.14 -1.90
C ARG A 46 -10.31 -0.28 -1.80
N ILE A 47 -10.25 0.77 -2.60
CA ILE A 47 -9.12 1.70 -2.58
C ILE A 47 -9.45 2.89 -1.68
N VAL A 48 -8.53 3.22 -0.79
CA VAL A 48 -8.60 4.41 0.08
C VAL A 48 -7.44 5.32 -0.34
N PRO A 49 -7.71 6.36 -1.15
CA PRO A 49 -6.66 7.27 -1.59
C PRO A 49 -6.11 8.10 -0.44
N VAL A 50 -4.79 8.27 -0.39
CA VAL A 50 -4.14 9.20 0.54
C VAL A 50 -3.32 10.18 -0.27
N ASN A 51 -3.85 11.39 -0.45
CA ASN A 51 -3.24 12.45 -1.23
C ASN A 51 -3.79 13.79 -0.74
N PRO A 52 -2.95 14.66 -0.13
CA PRO A 52 -3.41 15.94 0.41
C PRO A 52 -3.83 16.95 -0.66
N ALA A 53 -3.44 16.73 -1.93
CA ALA A 53 -3.67 17.69 -3.01
C ALA A 53 -5.00 17.47 -3.75
N ALA A 54 -5.69 16.36 -3.52
CA ALA A 54 -6.92 16.03 -4.27
C ALA A 54 -8.04 15.63 -3.30
N PRO A 55 -9.28 16.12 -3.50
CA PRO A 55 -10.40 15.76 -2.63
C PRO A 55 -10.98 14.38 -2.95
N GLN A 56 -10.80 13.90 -4.18
CA GLN A 56 -11.38 12.65 -4.64
C GLN A 56 -10.51 12.05 -5.74
N ILE A 57 -10.32 10.72 -5.72
CA ILE A 57 -9.57 9.98 -6.73
C ILE A 57 -10.27 8.65 -6.96
N LEU A 58 -10.45 8.26 -8.22
CA LEU A 58 -11.07 6.99 -8.61
C LEU A 58 -12.45 6.79 -7.98
N GLY A 59 -13.21 7.88 -7.84
CA GLY A 59 -14.56 7.81 -7.26
C GLY A 59 -14.60 7.70 -5.74
N GLU A 60 -13.44 7.74 -5.08
CA GLU A 60 -13.33 7.60 -3.63
C GLU A 60 -12.85 8.89 -3.00
N LYS A 61 -13.31 9.18 -1.80
CA LYS A 61 -12.80 10.31 -1.03
C LYS A 61 -11.31 10.12 -0.78
N SER A 62 -10.54 11.18 -1.04
CA SER A 62 -9.11 11.19 -0.74
C SER A 62 -8.87 11.80 0.62
N TRP A 63 -7.90 11.27 1.35
CA TRP A 63 -7.56 11.69 2.70
C TRP A 63 -6.19 12.37 2.69
N PRO A 64 -5.99 13.41 3.53
CA PRO A 64 -4.72 14.15 3.51
C PRO A 64 -3.54 13.37 4.05
N ASP A 65 -3.80 12.39 4.94
CA ASP A 65 -2.75 11.56 5.53
C ASP A 65 -3.32 10.20 5.95
N LEU A 66 -2.43 9.30 6.31
CA LEU A 66 -2.80 7.93 6.67
C LEU A 66 -3.65 7.89 7.94
N GLU A 67 -3.32 8.69 8.92
CA GLU A 67 -4.07 8.70 10.18
C GLU A 67 -5.53 9.09 9.98
N SER A 68 -5.77 10.16 9.21
CA SER A 68 -7.13 10.58 8.86
C SER A 68 -7.89 9.49 8.12
N ALA A 69 -7.20 8.83 7.18
CA ALA A 69 -7.80 7.74 6.41
C ALA A 69 -8.23 6.60 7.31
N MET A 70 -7.39 6.20 8.25
CA MET A 70 -7.71 5.12 9.17
C MET A 70 -8.88 5.46 10.09
N LYS A 71 -8.97 6.71 10.52
CA LYS A 71 -10.08 7.17 11.38
C LYS A 71 -11.38 7.29 10.62
N GLY A 72 -11.35 7.77 9.39
CA GLY A 72 -12.55 8.11 8.63
C GLY A 72 -13.02 7.04 7.66
N ALA A 73 -12.11 6.29 7.06
CA ALA A 73 -12.46 5.27 6.07
C ALA A 73 -12.69 3.88 6.66
N GLY A 74 -12.36 3.69 7.93
CA GLY A 74 -12.49 2.42 8.61
C GLY A 74 -11.22 1.57 8.52
N PRO A 75 -11.29 0.29 8.86
CA PRO A 75 -10.11 -0.58 8.90
C PRO A 75 -9.41 -0.66 7.54
N ILE A 76 -8.09 -0.57 7.57
CA ILE A 76 -7.23 -0.70 6.40
C ILE A 76 -6.42 -1.97 6.56
N ASP A 77 -6.40 -2.80 5.51
CA ASP A 77 -5.69 -4.07 5.55
C ASP A 77 -4.22 -3.95 5.13
N VAL A 78 -3.92 -3.00 4.28
CA VAL A 78 -2.55 -2.78 3.81
C VAL A 78 -2.37 -1.34 3.33
N VAL A 79 -1.17 -0.82 3.53
CA VAL A 79 -0.77 0.49 2.98
C VAL A 79 0.17 0.21 1.80
N ASP A 80 -0.30 0.54 0.59
CA ASP A 80 0.46 0.41 -0.65
C ASP A 80 1.18 1.73 -0.91
N VAL A 81 2.50 1.71 -0.96
CA VAL A 81 3.33 2.92 -0.92
C VAL A 81 3.89 3.27 -2.30
N PHE A 82 3.48 4.42 -2.82
CA PHE A 82 4.01 5.05 -4.03
C PHE A 82 4.72 6.35 -3.66
N ARG A 83 5.80 6.25 -2.91
CA ARG A 83 6.60 7.40 -2.51
C ARG A 83 8.07 7.10 -2.80
N ARG A 84 8.88 8.16 -2.88
CA ARG A 84 10.32 7.99 -3.10
C ARG A 84 10.96 7.24 -1.92
N PRO A 85 12.03 6.45 -2.16
CA PRO A 85 12.68 5.69 -1.08
C PRO A 85 13.07 6.53 0.14
N GLU A 86 13.44 7.79 -0.05
CA GLU A 86 13.82 8.69 1.05
C GLU A 86 12.70 8.97 2.05
N HIS A 87 11.44 8.70 1.67
CA HIS A 87 10.28 8.88 2.55
C HIS A 87 9.88 7.60 3.29
N VAL A 88 10.47 6.46 2.94
CA VAL A 88 10.01 5.16 3.45
C VAL A 88 10.23 5.05 4.96
N ALA A 89 11.38 5.52 5.46
CA ALA A 89 11.68 5.42 6.90
C ALA A 89 10.60 6.09 7.75
N GLU A 90 10.20 7.32 7.39
CA GLU A 90 9.17 8.03 8.16
C GLU A 90 7.79 7.41 7.98
N ILE A 91 7.50 6.86 6.79
CA ILE A 91 6.23 6.16 6.54
C ILE A 91 6.15 4.90 7.40
N VAL A 92 7.24 4.15 7.50
CA VAL A 92 7.29 2.96 8.34
C VAL A 92 7.11 3.32 9.81
N ASP A 93 7.76 4.39 10.28
CA ASP A 93 7.60 4.84 11.66
C ASP A 93 6.14 5.18 11.96
N GLU A 94 5.47 5.85 11.03
CA GLU A 94 4.05 6.16 11.17
C GLU A 94 3.18 4.91 11.14
N ALA A 95 3.49 3.97 10.25
CA ALA A 95 2.77 2.71 10.15
C ALA A 95 2.85 1.92 11.45
N ILE A 96 4.04 1.90 12.08
CA ILE A 96 4.23 1.25 13.37
C ILE A 96 3.41 1.96 14.45
N ARG A 97 3.46 3.29 14.50
CA ARG A 97 2.71 4.09 15.46
C ARG A 97 1.21 3.85 15.34
N LEU A 98 0.71 3.78 14.13
CA LEU A 98 -0.72 3.60 13.83
C LEU A 98 -1.15 2.13 13.86
N LYS A 99 -0.21 1.21 14.00
CA LYS A 99 -0.47 -0.24 14.07
C LYS A 99 -1.16 -0.76 12.83
N VAL A 100 -0.73 -0.32 11.65
CA VAL A 100 -1.25 -0.89 10.40
C VAL A 100 -0.83 -2.35 10.28
N PRO A 101 -1.69 -3.22 9.75
CA PRO A 101 -1.37 -4.65 9.69
C PRO A 101 -0.33 -5.01 8.61
N ALA A 102 -0.23 -4.21 7.56
CA ALA A 102 0.68 -4.54 6.46
C ALA A 102 1.11 -3.29 5.70
N VAL A 103 2.33 -3.35 5.14
CA VAL A 103 2.90 -2.30 4.28
C VAL A 103 3.44 -2.97 3.02
N TRP A 104 3.08 -2.43 1.87
CA TRP A 104 3.53 -2.93 0.58
C TRP A 104 4.29 -1.81 -0.14
N LEU A 105 5.60 -1.96 -0.26
CA LEU A 105 6.45 -0.99 -0.95
C LEU A 105 6.53 -1.39 -2.42
N GLN A 106 6.05 -0.50 -3.28
CA GLN A 106 5.96 -0.75 -4.72
C GLN A 106 7.34 -0.91 -5.39
N GLU A 107 7.34 -1.32 -6.66
CA GLU A 107 8.56 -1.46 -7.43
C GLU A 107 9.39 -0.18 -7.37
N GLY A 108 10.68 -0.32 -7.08
CA GLY A 108 11.59 0.81 -6.96
C GLY A 108 11.53 1.54 -5.62
N VAL A 109 10.57 1.22 -4.77
CA VAL A 109 10.46 1.82 -3.44
C VAL A 109 11.24 0.93 -2.48
N ILE A 110 12.53 1.20 -2.35
CA ILE A 110 13.46 0.31 -1.66
C ILE A 110 14.14 1.01 -0.49
N ASP A 111 13.97 0.44 0.70
CA ASP A 111 14.70 0.80 1.92
C ASP A 111 14.69 -0.43 2.82
N GLU A 112 15.76 -1.22 2.73
CA GLU A 112 15.83 -2.50 3.42
C GLU A 112 15.77 -2.35 4.95
N ALA A 113 16.44 -1.33 5.48
CA ALA A 113 16.45 -1.08 6.92
C ALA A 113 15.04 -0.76 7.42
N ALA A 114 14.31 0.08 6.71
CA ALA A 114 12.95 0.44 7.07
C ALA A 114 12.00 -0.76 6.94
N ALA A 115 12.14 -1.53 5.86
CA ALA A 115 11.33 -2.73 5.66
C ALA A 115 11.56 -3.74 6.79
N GLN A 116 12.82 -3.93 7.18
CA GLN A 116 13.16 -4.84 8.28
C GLN A 116 12.57 -4.34 9.60
N LYS A 117 12.61 -3.04 9.83
CA LYS A 117 12.03 -2.43 11.04
C LYS A 117 10.52 -2.68 11.11
N ALA A 118 9.83 -2.52 9.97
CA ALA A 118 8.39 -2.80 9.91
C ALA A 118 8.10 -4.26 10.23
N ARG A 119 8.87 -5.16 9.63
CA ARG A 119 8.71 -6.60 9.86
C ARG A 119 8.96 -6.97 11.32
N ASP A 120 10.02 -6.41 11.91
CA ASP A 120 10.35 -6.68 13.31
C ASP A 120 9.26 -6.17 14.26
N ALA A 121 8.50 -5.17 13.84
CA ALA A 121 7.37 -4.65 14.59
C ALA A 121 6.09 -5.46 14.39
N GLY A 122 6.15 -6.56 13.65
CA GLY A 122 5.00 -7.44 13.42
C GLY A 122 4.13 -7.07 12.23
N ILE A 123 4.60 -6.16 11.37
CA ILE A 123 3.87 -5.73 10.18
C ILE A 123 4.22 -6.66 9.01
N PHE A 124 3.20 -7.19 8.33
CA PHE A 124 3.42 -7.94 7.09
C PHE A 124 3.99 -6.97 6.06
N THR A 125 5.21 -7.21 5.58
CA THR A 125 5.95 -6.23 4.77
C THR A 125 6.41 -6.85 3.46
N VAL A 126 6.11 -6.16 2.35
CA VAL A 126 6.61 -6.52 1.01
C VAL A 126 7.35 -5.31 0.47
N MET A 127 8.45 -5.52 -0.24
CA MET A 127 9.27 -4.45 -0.78
C MET A 127 9.64 -4.73 -2.24
N ASP A 128 9.63 -3.67 -3.06
CA ASP A 128 10.06 -3.73 -4.46
C ASP A 128 9.25 -4.73 -5.28
N ARG A 129 7.93 -4.68 -5.10
CA ARG A 129 6.98 -5.50 -5.87
C ARG A 129 5.76 -4.66 -6.22
N CYS A 130 5.16 -4.92 -7.36
CA CYS A 130 3.90 -4.30 -7.75
C CYS A 130 2.74 -5.16 -7.27
N MET A 131 1.88 -4.58 -6.44
CA MET A 131 0.72 -5.30 -5.90
C MET A 131 -0.22 -5.78 -7.01
N PHE A 132 -0.47 -4.95 -8.01
CA PHE A 132 -1.30 -5.32 -9.14
C PHE A 132 -0.71 -6.47 -9.94
N LYS A 133 0.59 -6.40 -10.28
CA LYS A 133 1.25 -7.46 -11.06
C LYS A 133 1.23 -8.78 -10.28
N THR A 134 1.46 -8.71 -8.98
CA THR A 134 1.43 -9.89 -8.12
C THR A 134 0.03 -10.49 -8.10
N ARG A 135 -1.00 -9.65 -7.94
CA ARG A 135 -2.40 -10.11 -7.94
C ARG A 135 -2.80 -10.71 -9.29
N ARG A 136 -2.41 -10.04 -10.38
CA ARG A 136 -2.72 -10.51 -11.74
C ARG A 136 -2.11 -11.89 -12.01
N ALA A 137 -0.91 -12.13 -11.54
CA ALA A 137 -0.22 -13.41 -11.73
C ALA A 137 -0.89 -14.58 -11.02
N MET A 138 -1.78 -14.30 -10.06
CA MET A 138 -2.54 -15.33 -9.34
C MET A 138 -3.71 -15.88 -10.16
N GLY A 139 -4.06 -15.23 -11.25
CA GLY A 139 -5.22 -15.59 -12.05
C GLY A 139 -6.53 -15.02 -11.49
N ALA A 140 -7.63 -15.59 -11.91
CA ALA A 140 -8.96 -15.10 -11.58
C ALA A 140 -9.28 -15.11 -10.08
#